data_af40d546ab2ddcda6505176949d7b21f
#
_entry.id   af40d546ab2ddcda6505176949d7b21f
#
_cell.length_a   1.000
_cell.length_b   1.000
_cell.length_c   1.000
_cell.angle_alpha   90.00
_cell.angle_beta   90.00
_cell.angle_gamma   90.00
#
_symmetry.space_group_name_H-M   'P 1'
#
loop_
_entity.id
_entity.type
_entity.pdbx_description
1 polymer ?
#
loop_
_entity_poly.entity_id
_entity_poly.type
_entity_poly.pdbx_seq_one_letter_code
_entity_poly.pdbx_strand_id
1 'polypeptide(L)'
;MSQRTYHDPLHGGIQLNRNQPAEAMVMDLVDSAPFQRLRRVRQLGPAFLTFHGAESSRFTHSLGVFHLARQAFSRLVIQDPGLEPHRGLVYAAALLHDLGHGPLSHTGEEMFGMRHEDWSARVLSLIHI
;
A
#
# COMPACT_ATOMS: atom_id res chain seq x y z
N MET A 1 -8.47 20.91 -1.42
CA MET A 1 -8.84 20.00 -2.54
C MET A 1 -9.46 18.74 -1.96
N SER A 2 -10.70 18.42 -2.34
CA SER A 2 -11.42 17.24 -1.84
C SER A 2 -11.05 15.93 -2.55
N GLN A 3 -10.37 16.02 -3.70
CA GLN A 3 -9.97 14.87 -4.51
C GLN A 3 -8.48 14.86 -4.80
N ARG A 4 -7.88 13.65 -4.85
CA ARG A 4 -6.48 13.41 -5.24
C ARG A 4 -6.43 12.24 -6.20
N THR A 5 -5.61 12.36 -7.26
CA THR A 5 -5.38 11.29 -8.23
C THR A 5 -3.93 10.85 -8.17
N TYR A 6 -3.71 9.55 -8.04
CA TYR A 6 -2.41 8.90 -8.19
C TYR A 6 -2.38 8.20 -9.55
N HIS A 7 -1.40 8.53 -10.38
CA HIS A 7 -1.25 7.87 -11.68
C HIS A 7 -0.43 6.59 -11.53
N ASP A 8 -1.02 5.49 -11.96
CA ASP A 8 -0.43 4.16 -11.91
C ASP A 8 -0.28 3.62 -13.34
N PRO A 9 0.89 3.05 -13.73
CA PRO A 9 1.11 2.60 -15.10
C PRO A 9 0.24 1.41 -15.51
N LEU A 10 -0.26 0.62 -14.55
CA LEU A 10 -1.11 -0.53 -14.79
C LEU A 10 -2.61 -0.19 -14.64
N HIS A 11 -2.96 0.57 -13.60
CA HIS A 11 -4.34 0.83 -13.20
C HIS A 11 -4.87 2.20 -13.69
N GLY A 12 -4.03 3.04 -14.29
CA GLY A 12 -4.41 4.39 -14.71
C GLY A 12 -4.54 5.34 -13.52
N GLY A 13 -5.60 6.14 -13.50
CA GLY A 13 -5.84 7.11 -12.43
C GLY A 13 -6.55 6.50 -11.23
N ILE A 14 -5.85 6.36 -10.09
CA ILE A 14 -6.44 5.97 -8.81
C ILE A 14 -6.92 7.23 -8.10
N GLN A 15 -8.21 7.50 -8.17
CA GLN A 15 -8.82 8.69 -7.56
C GLN A 15 -9.30 8.40 -6.14
N LEU A 16 -8.99 9.30 -5.22
CA LEU A 16 -9.46 9.28 -3.84
C LEU A 16 -10.22 10.57 -3.52
N ASN A 17 -11.27 10.45 -2.71
CA ASN A 17 -12.12 11.55 -2.30
C ASN A 17 -12.06 11.72 -0.77
N ARG A 18 -11.56 12.86 -0.31
CA ARG A 18 -11.42 13.18 1.12
C ARG A 18 -12.78 13.27 1.86
N ASN A 19 -13.87 13.43 1.15
CA ASN A 19 -15.21 13.40 1.74
C ASN A 19 -15.66 11.97 2.13
N GLN A 20 -14.94 10.95 1.69
CA GLN A 20 -15.14 9.56 2.10
C GLN A 20 -14.15 9.24 3.23
N PRO A 21 -14.61 8.92 4.47
CA PRO A 21 -13.73 8.79 5.63
C PRO A 21 -12.60 7.74 5.43
N ALA A 22 -12.93 6.59 4.85
CA ALA A 22 -11.94 5.53 4.57
C ALA A 22 -10.89 5.99 3.54
N GLU A 23 -11.28 6.76 2.52
CA GLU A 23 -10.35 7.29 1.52
C GLU A 23 -9.53 8.48 2.06
N ALA A 24 -10.11 9.30 2.93
CA ALA A 24 -9.39 10.35 3.65
C ALA A 24 -8.25 9.77 4.49
N MET A 25 -8.54 8.71 5.25
CA MET A 25 -7.53 7.98 6.02
C MET A 25 -6.44 7.42 5.11
N VAL A 26 -6.78 6.83 3.97
CA VAL A 26 -5.78 6.35 2.99
C VAL A 26 -4.89 7.48 2.50
N MET A 27 -5.44 8.66 2.21
CA MET A 27 -4.63 9.83 1.81
C MET A 27 -3.63 10.22 2.90
N ASP A 28 -4.06 10.22 4.17
CA ASP A 28 -3.20 10.58 5.30
C ASP A 28 -2.11 9.52 5.52
N LEU A 29 -2.45 8.23 5.37
CA LEU A 29 -1.48 7.13 5.40
C LEU A 29 -0.45 7.23 4.27
N VAL A 30 -0.89 7.53 3.05
CA VAL A 30 0.03 7.72 1.90
C VAL A 30 0.98 8.90 2.13
N ASP A 31 0.51 9.98 2.76
CA ASP A 31 1.35 11.16 3.05
C ASP A 31 2.31 10.93 4.23
N SER A 32 2.18 9.85 4.97
CA SER A 32 3.06 9.53 6.09
C SER A 32 4.49 9.23 5.64
N ALA A 33 5.49 9.66 6.43
CA ALA A 33 6.90 9.43 6.11
C ALA A 33 7.26 7.94 5.93
N PRO A 34 6.75 6.99 6.75
CA PRO A 34 6.99 5.58 6.55
C PRO A 34 6.49 5.06 5.20
N PHE A 35 5.32 5.50 4.75
CA PHE A 35 4.78 5.08 3.45
C PHE A 35 5.53 5.74 2.30
N GLN A 36 5.85 7.03 2.39
CA GLN A 36 6.63 7.74 1.37
C GLN A 36 8.03 7.14 1.16
N ARG A 37 8.62 6.52 2.19
CA ARG A 37 9.89 5.80 2.09
C ARG A 37 9.84 4.69 1.03
N LEU A 38 8.68 4.04 0.83
CA LEU A 38 8.50 2.94 -0.14
C LEU A 38 8.76 3.36 -1.60
N ARG A 39 8.76 4.66 -1.92
CA ARG A 39 9.17 5.17 -3.24
C ARG A 39 10.60 4.80 -3.61
N ARG A 40 11.45 4.58 -2.60
CA ARG A 40 12.87 4.24 -2.74
C ARG A 40 13.15 2.76 -2.54
N VAL A 41 12.12 1.96 -2.34
CA VAL A 41 12.23 0.50 -2.19
C VAL A 41 11.73 -0.16 -3.46
N ARG A 42 12.64 -0.80 -4.22
CA ARG A 42 12.29 -1.53 -5.43
C ARG A 42 11.52 -2.79 -5.08
N GLN A 43 10.47 -3.08 -5.82
CA GLN A 43 9.64 -4.28 -5.59
C GLN A 43 10.43 -5.57 -5.72
N LEU A 44 11.25 -5.68 -6.75
CA LEU A 44 12.04 -6.87 -7.03
C LEU A 44 13.41 -6.89 -6.33
N GLY A 45 13.75 -5.89 -5.50
CA GLY A 45 15.10 -5.80 -4.95
C GLY A 45 16.15 -5.85 -6.07
N PRO A 46 17.23 -6.66 -5.97
CA PRO A 46 18.25 -6.76 -7.01
C PRO A 46 17.79 -7.40 -8.32
N ALA A 47 16.70 -8.19 -8.30
CA ALA A 47 16.22 -8.91 -9.48
C ALA A 47 15.74 -7.98 -10.62
N PHE A 48 15.51 -6.70 -10.37
CA PHE A 48 15.20 -5.73 -11.43
C PHE A 48 16.28 -5.62 -12.49
N LEU A 49 17.54 -5.95 -12.14
CA LEU A 49 18.67 -5.98 -13.09
C LEU A 49 18.48 -6.99 -14.20
N THR A 50 17.77 -8.09 -13.93
CA THR A 50 17.44 -9.14 -14.90
C THR A 50 16.14 -8.85 -15.63
N PHE A 51 15.16 -8.26 -14.94
CA PHE A 51 13.81 -7.99 -15.47
C PHE A 51 13.66 -6.49 -15.76
N HIS A 52 14.16 -6.05 -16.92
CA HIS A 52 14.25 -4.63 -17.29
C HIS A 52 12.92 -3.86 -17.29
N GLY A 53 11.79 -4.53 -17.53
CA GLY A 53 10.47 -3.90 -17.51
C GLY A 53 9.84 -3.77 -16.10
N ALA A 54 10.48 -4.33 -15.07
CA ALA A 54 9.91 -4.41 -13.73
C ALA A 54 10.60 -3.43 -12.74
N GLU A 55 10.62 -2.15 -13.10
CA GLU A 55 11.22 -1.08 -12.29
C GLU A 55 10.24 -0.42 -11.31
N SER A 56 9.19 -1.13 -10.89
CA SER A 56 8.22 -0.57 -9.94
C SER A 56 8.78 -0.47 -8.53
N SER A 57 8.32 0.54 -7.79
CA SER A 57 8.58 0.68 -6.37
C SER A 57 7.50 -0.02 -5.55
N ARG A 58 7.80 -0.33 -4.28
CA ARG A 58 6.79 -0.82 -3.34
C ARG A 58 5.69 0.20 -3.07
N PHE A 59 5.96 1.48 -3.24
CA PHE A 59 4.95 2.54 -3.19
C PHE A 59 3.87 2.33 -4.26
N THR A 60 4.27 2.16 -5.52
CA THR A 60 3.35 1.93 -6.64
C THR A 60 2.59 0.61 -6.46
N HIS A 61 3.30 -0.46 -6.07
CA HIS A 61 2.69 -1.76 -5.78
C HIS A 61 1.61 -1.65 -4.70
N SER A 62 1.90 -1.04 -3.56
CA SER A 62 0.94 -0.90 -2.45
C SER A 62 -0.29 -0.09 -2.83
N LEU A 63 -0.14 0.96 -3.65
CA LEU A 63 -1.28 1.70 -4.21
C LEU A 63 -2.13 0.82 -5.14
N GLY A 64 -1.50 0.00 -5.98
CA GLY A 64 -2.19 -0.94 -6.86
C GLY A 64 -2.96 -2.01 -6.06
N VAL A 65 -2.33 -2.59 -5.03
CA VAL A 65 -3.00 -3.56 -4.13
C VAL A 65 -4.20 -2.92 -3.43
N PHE A 66 -4.04 -1.72 -2.89
CA PHE A 66 -5.15 -0.97 -2.32
C PHE A 66 -6.28 -0.74 -3.35
N HIS A 67 -5.94 -0.34 -4.58
CA HIS A 67 -6.94 -0.09 -5.63
C HIS A 67 -7.78 -1.33 -5.93
N LEU A 68 -7.14 -2.49 -6.10
CA LEU A 68 -7.82 -3.76 -6.34
C LEU A 68 -8.66 -4.20 -5.13
N ALA A 69 -8.13 -4.06 -3.92
CA ALA A 69 -8.85 -4.36 -2.68
C ALA A 69 -10.10 -3.48 -2.54
N ARG A 70 -9.99 -2.17 -2.86
CA ARG A 70 -11.12 -1.24 -2.88
C ARG A 70 -12.22 -1.68 -3.83
N GLN A 71 -11.85 -2.08 -5.05
CA GLN A 71 -12.81 -2.56 -6.06
C GLN A 71 -13.48 -3.86 -5.60
N ALA A 72 -12.71 -4.83 -5.14
CA ALA A 72 -13.22 -6.12 -4.67
C ALA A 72 -14.14 -5.92 -3.46
N PHE A 73 -13.72 -5.16 -2.46
CA PHE A 73 -14.50 -4.91 -1.26
C PHE A 73 -15.81 -4.18 -1.55
N SER A 74 -15.80 -3.20 -2.46
CA SER A 74 -17.01 -2.50 -2.87
C SER A 74 -18.05 -3.44 -3.51
N ARG A 75 -17.61 -4.46 -4.25
CA ARG A 75 -18.50 -5.50 -4.79
C ARG A 75 -19.06 -6.42 -3.70
N LEU A 76 -18.23 -6.76 -2.70
CA LEU A 76 -18.68 -7.58 -1.56
C LEU A 76 -19.72 -6.85 -0.72
N VAL A 77 -19.54 -5.55 -0.47
CA VAL A 77 -20.50 -4.73 0.29
C VAL A 77 -21.86 -4.63 -0.42
N ILE A 78 -21.89 -4.65 -1.76
CA ILE A 78 -23.16 -4.69 -2.50
C ILE A 78 -23.93 -5.99 -2.20
N GLN A 79 -23.22 -7.11 -2.03
CA GLN A 79 -23.81 -8.41 -1.71
C GLN A 79 -24.14 -8.55 -0.22
N ASP A 80 -23.28 -8.01 0.64
CA ASP A 80 -23.45 -8.01 2.11
C ASP A 80 -23.13 -6.62 2.69
N PRO A 81 -24.16 -5.78 2.87
CA PRO A 81 -24.00 -4.45 3.47
C PRO A 81 -23.44 -4.46 4.91
N GLY A 82 -23.53 -5.59 5.62
CA GLY A 82 -22.96 -5.77 6.95
C GLY A 82 -21.45 -5.64 7.00
N LEU A 83 -20.78 -5.73 5.85
CA LEU A 83 -19.32 -5.57 5.73
C LEU A 83 -18.86 -4.11 5.74
N GLU A 84 -19.77 -3.13 5.49
CA GLU A 84 -19.39 -1.71 5.37
C GLU A 84 -18.54 -1.16 6.53
N PRO A 85 -18.78 -1.49 7.81
CA PRO A 85 -17.94 -1.01 8.92
C PRO A 85 -16.47 -1.42 8.82
N HIS A 86 -16.13 -2.46 8.04
CA HIS A 86 -14.76 -2.95 7.87
C HIS A 86 -14.00 -2.28 6.74
N ARG A 87 -14.61 -1.37 5.98
CA ARG A 87 -14.01 -0.72 4.81
C ARG A 87 -12.67 -0.06 5.12
N GLY A 88 -12.60 0.73 6.19
CA GLY A 88 -11.37 1.39 6.60
C GLY A 88 -10.25 0.40 6.92
N LEU A 89 -10.57 -0.67 7.64
CA LEU A 89 -9.61 -1.71 7.99
C LEU A 89 -9.04 -2.41 6.76
N VAL A 90 -9.91 -2.79 5.81
CA VAL A 90 -9.50 -3.48 4.57
C VAL A 90 -8.60 -2.55 3.74
N TYR A 91 -8.96 -1.27 3.63
CA TYR A 91 -8.17 -0.30 2.89
C TYR A 91 -6.78 -0.08 3.51
N ALA A 92 -6.73 0.09 4.84
CA ALA A 92 -5.46 0.24 5.55
C ALA A 92 -4.59 -1.03 5.43
N ALA A 93 -5.16 -2.21 5.63
CA ALA A 93 -4.45 -3.48 5.52
C ALA A 93 -3.85 -3.66 4.11
N ALA A 94 -4.64 -3.43 3.06
CA ALA A 94 -4.18 -3.54 1.68
C ALA A 94 -3.07 -2.53 1.35
N LEU A 95 -3.18 -1.29 1.84
CA LEU A 95 -2.17 -0.25 1.60
C LEU A 95 -0.85 -0.54 2.32
N LEU A 96 -0.92 -1.02 3.56
CA LEU A 96 0.22 -1.07 4.49
C LEU A 96 0.90 -2.45 4.57
N HIS A 97 0.41 -3.46 3.84
CA HIS A 97 0.92 -4.84 3.95
C HIS A 97 2.44 -4.95 3.75
N ASP A 98 3.02 -4.12 2.88
CA ASP A 98 4.44 -4.11 2.52
C ASP A 98 5.26 -3.01 3.23
N LEU A 99 4.67 -2.31 4.23
CA LEU A 99 5.29 -1.13 4.84
C LEU A 99 6.67 -1.41 5.45
N GLY A 100 6.92 -2.61 5.94
CA GLY A 100 8.15 -3.01 6.59
C GLY A 100 9.30 -3.40 5.66
N HIS A 101 9.10 -3.46 4.35
CA HIS A 101 10.18 -3.84 3.43
C HIS A 101 11.37 -2.89 3.43
N GLY A 102 12.58 -3.48 3.41
CA GLY A 102 13.86 -2.77 3.26
C GLY A 102 14.29 -2.64 1.79
N PRO A 103 15.43 -1.96 1.52
CA PRO A 103 15.90 -1.66 0.16
C PRO A 103 16.16 -2.89 -0.73
N LEU A 104 16.51 -4.03 -0.13
CA LEU A 104 16.79 -5.27 -0.85
C LEU A 104 15.56 -6.21 -0.92
N SER A 105 14.39 -5.74 -0.47
CA SER A 105 13.15 -6.51 -0.49
C SER A 105 13.32 -7.88 0.22
N HIS A 106 12.80 -8.99 -0.33
CA HIS A 106 12.92 -10.32 0.27
C HIS A 106 14.37 -10.83 0.39
N THR A 107 15.25 -10.41 -0.53
CA THR A 107 16.69 -10.74 -0.41
C THR A 107 17.28 -10.21 0.89
N GLY A 108 16.84 -9.01 1.33
CA GLY A 108 17.26 -8.46 2.62
C GLY A 108 16.76 -9.26 3.81
N GLU A 109 15.57 -9.85 3.72
CA GLU A 109 15.02 -10.71 4.77
C GLU A 109 15.86 -11.97 4.97
N GLU A 110 16.25 -12.61 3.86
CA GLU A 110 17.15 -13.78 3.89
C GLU A 110 18.53 -13.45 4.47
N MET A 111 19.08 -12.29 4.11
CA MET A 111 20.39 -11.85 4.60
C MET A 111 20.42 -11.47 6.08
N PHE A 112 19.36 -10.85 6.58
CA PHE A 112 19.32 -10.27 7.93
C PHE A 112 18.45 -11.07 8.92
N GLY A 113 17.75 -12.10 8.43
CA GLY A 113 16.91 -12.97 9.27
C GLY A 113 15.69 -12.28 9.88
N MET A 114 15.18 -11.22 9.26
CA MET A 114 14.03 -10.45 9.77
C MET A 114 12.96 -10.31 8.70
N ARG A 115 11.73 -10.68 9.04
CA ARG A 115 10.59 -10.63 8.14
C ARG A 115 10.01 -9.21 8.05
N HIS A 116 9.55 -8.83 6.84
CA HIS A 116 8.95 -7.51 6.64
C HIS A 116 7.64 -7.32 7.43
N GLU A 117 6.90 -8.39 7.72
CA GLU A 117 5.69 -8.32 8.54
C GLU A 117 6.01 -7.86 9.96
N ASP A 118 7.09 -8.35 10.57
CA ASP A 118 7.52 -7.95 11.90
C ASP A 118 7.94 -6.46 11.91
N TRP A 119 8.63 -6.02 10.86
CA TRP A 119 8.96 -4.62 10.66
C TRP A 119 7.73 -3.76 10.42
N SER A 120 6.75 -4.23 9.63
CA SER A 120 5.49 -3.53 9.42
C SER A 120 4.76 -3.29 10.73
N ALA A 121 4.66 -4.32 11.59
CA ALA A 121 4.04 -4.20 12.90
C ALA A 121 4.77 -3.17 13.79
N ARG A 122 6.12 -3.17 13.78
CA ARG A 122 6.93 -2.20 14.52
C ARG A 122 6.72 -0.76 14.03
N VAL A 123 6.76 -0.55 12.71
CA VAL A 123 6.54 0.77 12.12
C VAL A 123 5.13 1.28 12.45
N LEU A 124 4.11 0.42 12.32
CA LEU A 124 2.72 0.77 12.64
C LEU A 124 2.54 1.13 14.11
N SER A 125 3.26 0.47 15.04
CA SER A 125 3.21 0.82 16.46
C SER A 125 3.78 2.20 16.78
N LEU A 126 4.58 2.79 15.89
CA LEU A 126 5.18 4.12 16.02
C LEU A 126 4.36 5.21 15.30
N ILE A 127 3.43 4.82 14.44
CA ILE A 127 2.53 5.75 13.74
C ILE A 127 1.32 5.97 14.64
N HIS A 128 1.33 7.05 15.38
CA HIS A 128 0.17 7.53 16.12
C HIS A 128 -0.80 8.19 15.12
N ILE A 129 -1.77 7.44 14.62
CA ILE A 129 -2.86 7.92 13.78
C ILE A 129 -4.15 7.95 14.59
#